data_7078fb8d8f74a0f76cfa0141b27294b8
#
_entry.id   7078fb8d8f74a0f76cfa0141b27294b8
#
_cell.length_a   1.000
_cell.length_b   1.000
_cell.length_c   1.000
_cell.angle_alpha   90.00
_cell.angle_beta   90.00
_cell.angle_gamma   90.00
#
_symmetry.space_group_name_H-M   'P 1'
#
loop_
_entity.id
_entity.type
_entity.pdbx_description
1 polymer ?
#
loop_
_entity_poly.entity_id
_entity_poly.type
_entity_poly.pdbx_seq_one_letter_code
_entity_poly.pdbx_strand_id
1 'polypeptide(L)'
;MNKSTVLFFDSGMGGLSVYREAKKLMPDNYYLYCFDNAVFPYSEKSEETIIQRTLDICKKINQNYPLDAIVIACNTASTVVLPPLREQFSIPIVGTVPAIKPAAEISQTKHIGLLATKGTVKRPYVNDLIHQFASHCIVERLGSTKLVEIAEHKIQGKSVDLIALKNELSPWASIENLDTICLGCTHFPLIKDEIQICLPQVKNFMDPGFAIAKRLQFLLDKLEVRSQSEVKNQVFCTQDVENKHQLEQALALWGFDGITVLK
;
A
#
# COMPACT_ATOMS: atom_id res chain seq x y z
N MET A 1 23.42 14.42 6.80
CA MET A 1 22.06 14.75 6.33
C MET A 1 21.12 14.57 7.51
N ASN A 2 20.17 15.47 7.73
CA ASN A 2 19.21 15.32 8.81
C ASN A 2 18.26 14.17 8.48
N LYS A 3 18.18 13.16 9.34
CA LYS A 3 17.28 12.02 9.19
C LYS A 3 15.86 12.46 9.50
N SER A 4 14.88 11.94 8.77
CA SER A 4 13.46 12.20 9.02
C SER A 4 12.79 10.97 9.60
N THR A 5 11.79 11.17 10.46
CA THR A 5 10.93 10.12 10.99
C THR A 5 9.65 10.04 10.17
N VAL A 6 9.44 8.93 9.48
CA VAL A 6 8.31 8.73 8.57
C VAL A 6 7.44 7.59 9.05
N LEU A 7 6.15 7.85 9.20
CA LEU A 7 5.14 6.81 9.45
C LEU A 7 4.59 6.28 8.14
N PHE A 8 4.62 4.98 7.95
CA PHE A 8 3.83 4.25 6.94
C PHE A 8 2.63 3.61 7.63
N PHE A 9 1.44 3.96 7.20
CA PHE A 9 0.18 3.43 7.72
C PHE A 9 -0.56 2.62 6.67
N ASP A 10 -1.01 1.41 7.03
CA ASP A 10 -1.89 0.56 6.23
C ASP A 10 -2.90 -0.17 7.12
N SER A 11 -3.92 -0.76 6.54
CA SER A 11 -4.85 -1.67 7.24
C SER A 11 -4.23 -3.04 7.56
N GLY A 12 -3.24 -3.46 6.75
CA GLY A 12 -2.49 -4.70 6.86
C GLY A 12 -1.00 -4.49 6.55
N MET A 13 -0.35 -5.53 6.05
CA MET A 13 1.08 -5.47 5.78
C MET A 13 1.43 -5.15 4.31
N GLY A 14 0.44 -4.92 3.46
CA GLY A 14 0.65 -4.61 2.04
C GLY A 14 1.49 -3.36 1.80
N GLY A 15 1.34 -2.35 2.65
CA GLY A 15 2.11 -1.09 2.60
C GLY A 15 3.62 -1.26 2.70
N LEU A 16 4.13 -2.43 3.10
CA LEU A 16 5.54 -2.78 3.01
C LEU A 16 6.08 -2.69 1.58
N SER A 17 5.24 -2.89 0.57
CA SER A 17 5.60 -2.70 -0.84
C SER A 17 6.01 -1.24 -1.12
N VAL A 18 5.27 -0.28 -0.58
CA VAL A 18 5.55 1.17 -0.70
C VAL A 18 6.76 1.57 0.16
N TYR A 19 6.80 1.09 1.40
CA TYR A 19 7.94 1.28 2.30
C TYR A 19 9.25 0.83 1.67
N ARG A 20 9.28 -0.33 1.00
CA ARG A 20 10.46 -0.86 0.33
C ARG A 20 11.06 0.13 -0.67
N GLU A 21 10.22 0.78 -1.46
CA GLU A 21 10.68 1.77 -2.44
C GLU A 21 11.19 3.05 -1.76
N ALA A 22 10.54 3.48 -0.68
CA ALA A 22 11.03 4.61 0.12
C ALA A 22 12.37 4.31 0.80
N LYS A 23 12.51 3.12 1.39
CA LYS A 23 13.75 2.68 2.05
C LYS A 23 14.93 2.60 1.07
N LYS A 24 14.69 2.18 -0.19
CA LYS A 24 15.73 2.20 -1.23
C LYS A 24 16.19 3.61 -1.59
N LEU A 25 15.26 4.57 -1.71
CA LEU A 25 15.57 5.95 -2.07
C LEU A 25 16.19 6.75 -0.91
N MET A 26 15.76 6.47 0.30
CA MET A 26 16.11 7.23 1.50
C MET A 26 16.52 6.29 2.64
N PRO A 27 17.64 5.55 2.52
CA PRO A 27 18.00 4.46 3.44
C PRO A 27 18.30 4.95 4.88
N ASP A 28 18.66 6.23 5.05
CA ASP A 28 19.12 6.77 6.33
C ASP A 28 18.01 7.31 7.22
N ASN A 29 16.78 7.44 6.71
CA ASN A 29 15.63 7.90 7.48
C ASN A 29 15.17 6.85 8.51
N TYR A 30 14.47 7.31 9.54
CA TYR A 30 13.79 6.47 10.50
C TYR A 30 12.39 6.15 10.00
N TYR A 31 11.99 4.89 10.13
CA TYR A 31 10.72 4.40 9.62
C TYR A 31 9.89 3.73 10.69
N LEU A 32 8.70 4.22 10.88
CA LEU A 32 7.66 3.59 11.67
C LEU A 32 6.64 2.99 10.71
N TYR A 33 6.27 1.75 10.91
CA TYR A 33 5.21 1.10 10.16
C TYR A 33 4.05 0.79 11.10
N CYS A 34 2.83 1.12 10.73
CA CYS A 34 1.65 0.77 11.51
C CYS A 34 0.61 0.09 10.64
N PHE A 35 0.09 -1.05 11.12
CA PHE A 35 -1.03 -1.72 10.49
C PHE A 35 -2.20 -1.91 11.47
N ASP A 36 -3.43 -1.63 10.98
CA ASP A 36 -4.65 -1.70 11.77
C ASP A 36 -5.32 -3.07 11.65
N ASN A 37 -4.68 -4.11 12.19
CA ASN A 37 -5.17 -5.47 12.13
C ASN A 37 -6.46 -5.72 12.93
N ALA A 38 -6.81 -4.87 13.89
CA ALA A 38 -8.07 -4.99 14.63
C ALA A 38 -9.31 -4.78 13.75
N VAL A 39 -9.18 -4.05 12.64
CA VAL A 39 -10.28 -3.68 11.74
C VAL A 39 -10.02 -4.12 10.28
N PHE A 40 -8.96 -4.90 10.07
CA PHE A 40 -8.63 -5.48 8.75
C PHE A 40 -9.74 -6.41 8.23
N PRO A 41 -10.05 -6.43 6.92
CA PRO A 41 -9.56 -5.52 5.87
C PRO A 41 -10.44 -4.25 5.74
N TYR A 42 -9.83 -3.11 5.46
CA TYR A 42 -10.52 -1.83 5.28
C TYR A 42 -11.48 -1.79 4.09
N SER A 43 -11.31 -2.65 3.10
CA SER A 43 -12.21 -2.75 1.95
C SER A 43 -13.66 -3.14 2.30
N GLU A 44 -13.89 -3.63 3.52
CA GLU A 44 -15.18 -4.07 4.04
C GLU A 44 -15.76 -3.14 5.11
N LYS A 45 -15.10 -2.02 5.38
CA LYS A 45 -15.48 -1.06 6.44
C LYS A 45 -16.11 0.20 5.88
N SER A 46 -16.90 0.88 6.72
CA SER A 46 -17.47 2.18 6.39
C SER A 46 -16.38 3.26 6.30
N GLU A 47 -16.64 4.32 5.54
CA GLU A 47 -15.71 5.44 5.40
C GLU A 47 -15.43 6.12 6.74
N GLU A 48 -16.47 6.32 7.57
CA GLU A 48 -16.35 6.89 8.91
C GLU A 48 -15.40 6.06 9.79
N THR A 49 -15.56 4.72 9.78
CA THR A 49 -14.67 3.82 10.54
C THR A 49 -13.22 3.98 10.08
N ILE A 50 -12.98 3.99 8.77
CA ILE A 50 -11.63 4.12 8.21
C ILE A 50 -11.01 5.46 8.59
N ILE A 51 -11.77 6.56 8.47
CA ILE A 51 -11.32 7.91 8.80
C ILE A 51 -10.97 8.00 10.28
N GLN A 52 -11.90 7.62 11.17
CA GLN A 52 -11.70 7.74 12.61
C GLN A 52 -10.51 6.90 13.09
N ARG A 53 -10.44 5.64 12.65
CA ARG A 53 -9.33 4.74 13.01
C ARG A 53 -7.98 5.31 12.58
N THR A 54 -7.89 5.75 11.33
CA THR A 54 -6.63 6.29 10.80
C THR A 54 -6.19 7.55 11.53
N LEU A 55 -7.11 8.47 11.82
CA LEU A 55 -6.82 9.68 12.58
C LEU A 55 -6.33 9.37 13.99
N ASP A 56 -7.02 8.50 14.71
CA ASP A 56 -6.68 8.17 16.11
C ASP A 56 -5.31 7.49 16.20
N ILE A 57 -5.04 6.54 15.30
CA ILE A 57 -3.77 5.82 15.25
C ILE A 57 -2.61 6.78 14.91
N CYS A 58 -2.77 7.59 13.86
CA CYS A 58 -1.73 8.55 13.46
C CYS A 58 -1.46 9.58 14.56
N LYS A 59 -2.50 10.10 15.24
CA LYS A 59 -2.35 11.02 16.39
C LYS A 59 -1.57 10.37 17.50
N LYS A 60 -1.93 9.16 17.89
CA LYS A 60 -1.29 8.42 18.97
C LYS A 60 0.18 8.16 18.70
N ILE A 61 0.52 7.77 17.49
CA ILE A 61 1.91 7.55 17.11
C ILE A 61 2.67 8.89 17.13
N ASN A 62 2.11 9.95 16.54
CA ASN A 62 2.77 11.27 16.50
C ASN A 62 3.00 11.90 17.88
N GLN A 63 2.15 11.59 18.87
CA GLN A 63 2.33 12.05 20.27
C GLN A 63 3.56 11.42 20.91
N ASN A 64 3.87 10.16 20.58
CA ASN A 64 4.98 9.43 21.19
C ASN A 64 6.28 9.50 20.34
N TYR A 65 6.13 9.68 19.05
CA TYR A 65 7.20 9.72 18.06
C TYR A 65 6.94 10.90 17.11
N PRO A 66 7.55 12.08 17.35
CA PRO A 66 7.37 13.24 16.48
C PRO A 66 7.69 12.88 15.03
N LEU A 67 6.70 13.04 14.15
CA LEU A 67 6.79 12.63 12.75
C LEU A 67 7.14 13.83 11.85
N ASP A 68 7.94 13.58 10.82
CA ASP A 68 8.23 14.53 9.73
C ASP A 68 7.31 14.32 8.52
N ALA A 69 6.74 13.13 8.34
CA ALA A 69 5.74 12.84 7.32
C ALA A 69 4.92 11.59 7.65
N ILE A 70 3.73 11.49 7.05
CA ILE A 70 2.88 10.30 7.09
C ILE A 70 2.62 9.84 5.66
N VAL A 71 2.82 8.55 5.40
CA VAL A 71 2.44 7.87 4.15
C VAL A 71 1.27 6.94 4.44
N ILE A 72 0.13 7.23 3.83
CA ILE A 72 -1.03 6.32 3.85
C ILE A 72 -0.80 5.29 2.73
N ALA A 73 -0.14 4.21 3.12
CA ALA A 73 0.24 3.11 2.23
C ALA A 73 -0.90 2.09 2.08
N CYS A 74 -2.13 2.56 2.00
CA CYS A 74 -3.36 1.80 1.80
C CYS A 74 -4.20 2.48 0.74
N ASN A 75 -4.44 1.82 -0.40
CA ASN A 75 -5.27 2.40 -1.47
C ASN A 75 -6.70 2.68 -0.97
N THR A 76 -7.30 1.75 -0.23
CA THR A 76 -8.65 1.91 0.32
C THR A 76 -8.73 3.11 1.27
N ALA A 77 -7.82 3.23 2.22
CA ALA A 77 -7.78 4.34 3.16
C ALA A 77 -7.54 5.68 2.43
N SER A 78 -6.61 5.72 1.47
CA SER A 78 -6.23 6.93 0.74
C SER A 78 -7.42 7.59 0.02
N THR A 79 -8.48 6.85 -0.30
CA THR A 79 -9.66 7.42 -0.95
C THR A 79 -10.46 8.36 -0.06
N VAL A 80 -10.35 8.24 1.26
CA VAL A 80 -11.23 8.95 2.22
C VAL A 80 -10.48 9.70 3.33
N VAL A 81 -9.25 9.28 3.71
CA VAL A 81 -8.57 9.83 4.90
C VAL A 81 -7.69 11.04 4.63
N LEU A 82 -7.29 11.30 3.38
CA LEU A 82 -6.31 12.35 3.09
C LEU A 82 -6.78 13.77 3.46
N PRO A 83 -8.02 14.20 3.13
CA PRO A 83 -8.49 15.52 3.55
C PRO A 83 -8.48 15.68 5.08
N PRO A 84 -9.13 14.81 5.89
CA PRO A 84 -9.15 14.97 7.35
C PRO A 84 -7.78 14.87 8.00
N LEU A 85 -6.86 14.07 7.45
CA LEU A 85 -5.48 14.03 7.95
C LEU A 85 -4.74 15.35 7.69
N ARG A 86 -4.91 15.96 6.51
CA ARG A 86 -4.27 17.24 6.15
C ARG A 86 -4.83 18.43 6.95
N GLU A 87 -6.06 18.34 7.41
CA GLU A 87 -6.62 19.30 8.35
C GLU A 87 -6.05 19.14 9.76
N GLN A 88 -5.75 17.91 10.16
CA GLN A 88 -5.28 17.59 11.51
C GLN A 88 -3.77 17.74 11.70
N PHE A 89 -2.96 17.54 10.67
CA PHE A 89 -1.50 17.53 10.74
C PHE A 89 -0.90 18.58 9.83
N SER A 90 0.08 19.34 10.35
CA SER A 90 0.85 20.33 9.58
C SER A 90 2.00 19.71 8.77
N ILE A 91 2.32 18.44 9.02
CA ILE A 91 3.38 17.71 8.30
C ILE A 91 2.86 17.14 6.96
N PRO A 92 3.75 16.83 6.01
CA PRO A 92 3.37 16.22 4.73
C PRO A 92 2.61 14.90 4.89
N ILE A 93 1.46 14.81 4.19
CA ILE A 93 0.66 13.58 4.09
C ILE A 93 0.68 13.09 2.64
N VAL A 94 1.23 11.91 2.40
CA VAL A 94 1.29 11.27 1.08
C VAL A 94 0.32 10.09 1.06
N GLY A 95 -0.57 10.06 0.09
CA GLY A 95 -1.50 8.95 -0.12
C GLY A 95 -1.09 8.06 -1.28
N THR A 96 -1.78 6.93 -1.40
CA THR A 96 -1.61 5.94 -2.46
C THR A 96 -2.73 6.08 -3.49
N VAL A 97 -2.36 6.11 -4.76
CA VAL A 97 -3.28 6.20 -5.91
C VAL A 97 -2.94 5.09 -6.88
N PRO A 98 -3.94 4.32 -7.39
CA PRO A 98 -3.67 3.33 -8.43
C PRO A 98 -2.95 3.92 -9.64
N ALA A 99 -1.95 3.21 -10.14
CA ALA A 99 -1.07 3.66 -11.22
C ALA A 99 -1.74 3.52 -12.62
N ILE A 100 -3.00 4.00 -12.75
CA ILE A 100 -3.81 3.86 -13.97
C ILE A 100 -3.18 4.65 -15.14
N LYS A 101 -2.74 5.90 -14.88
CA LYS A 101 -2.11 6.73 -15.90
C LYS A 101 -0.87 6.04 -16.49
N PRO A 102 0.16 5.65 -15.73
CA PRO A 102 1.32 4.99 -16.31
C PRO A 102 0.98 3.62 -16.94
N ALA A 103 -0.05 2.91 -16.46
CA ALA A 103 -0.51 1.69 -17.10
C ALA A 103 -1.09 1.94 -18.48
N ALA A 104 -1.92 2.96 -18.64
CA ALA A 104 -2.48 3.36 -19.94
C ALA A 104 -1.41 3.87 -20.93
N GLU A 105 -0.38 4.55 -20.42
CA GLU A 105 0.72 5.05 -21.23
C GLU A 105 1.60 3.92 -21.80
N ILE A 106 1.97 2.93 -20.95
CA ILE A 106 2.91 1.86 -21.34
C ILE A 106 2.25 0.73 -22.13
N SER A 107 0.96 0.50 -21.96
CA SER A 107 0.23 -0.54 -22.69
C SER A 107 0.28 -0.33 -24.19
N GLN A 108 0.68 -1.36 -24.93
CA GLN A 108 0.74 -1.37 -26.40
C GLN A 108 -0.62 -1.72 -26.99
N THR A 109 -1.32 -2.67 -26.41
CA THR A 109 -2.64 -3.13 -26.88
C THR A 109 -3.78 -2.20 -26.50
N LYS A 110 -3.53 -1.26 -25.57
CA LYS A 110 -4.54 -0.41 -24.92
C LYS A 110 -5.65 -1.23 -24.21
N HIS A 111 -5.32 -2.45 -23.80
CA HIS A 111 -6.15 -3.32 -22.99
C HIS A 111 -5.44 -3.56 -21.65
N ILE A 112 -5.88 -2.84 -20.62
CA ILE A 112 -5.26 -2.84 -19.30
C ILE A 112 -6.19 -3.44 -18.25
N GLY A 113 -5.62 -4.05 -17.18
CA GLY A 113 -6.35 -4.53 -16.02
C GLY A 113 -6.13 -3.63 -14.81
N LEU A 114 -7.18 -3.33 -14.07
CA LEU A 114 -7.10 -2.80 -12.71
C LEU A 114 -7.39 -3.94 -11.74
N LEU A 115 -6.35 -4.44 -11.09
CA LEU A 115 -6.43 -5.43 -10.02
C LEU A 115 -6.42 -4.70 -8.67
N ALA A 116 -7.52 -4.76 -7.92
CA ALA A 116 -7.64 -4.07 -6.65
C ALA A 116 -8.52 -4.85 -5.66
N THR A 117 -8.83 -4.29 -4.49
CA THR A 117 -9.83 -4.89 -3.59
C THR A 117 -11.23 -4.70 -4.14
N LYS A 118 -12.18 -5.56 -3.71
CA LYS A 118 -13.59 -5.45 -4.09
C LYS A 118 -14.19 -4.07 -3.79
N GLY A 119 -13.77 -3.45 -2.70
CA GLY A 119 -14.18 -2.10 -2.34
C GLY A 119 -13.59 -1.04 -3.29
N THR A 120 -12.30 -1.12 -3.59
CA THR A 120 -11.60 -0.13 -4.42
C THR A 120 -12.14 -0.08 -5.84
N VAL A 121 -12.37 -1.23 -6.50
CA VAL A 121 -12.84 -1.25 -7.90
C VAL A 121 -14.22 -0.61 -8.12
N LYS A 122 -15.01 -0.50 -7.04
CA LYS A 122 -16.37 0.08 -7.07
C LYS A 122 -16.41 1.58 -6.74
N ARG A 123 -15.32 2.18 -6.28
CA ARG A 123 -15.28 3.59 -5.87
C ARG A 123 -15.45 4.53 -7.07
N PRO A 124 -16.30 5.58 -6.96
CA PRO A 124 -16.47 6.60 -8.01
C PRO A 124 -15.14 7.21 -8.47
N TYR A 125 -14.26 7.52 -7.54
CA TYR A 125 -12.91 8.03 -7.80
C TYR A 125 -12.10 7.17 -8.80
N VAL A 126 -12.30 5.84 -8.82
CA VAL A 126 -11.64 4.96 -9.81
C VAL A 126 -12.20 5.21 -11.21
N ASN A 127 -13.52 5.49 -11.32
CA ASN A 127 -14.13 5.88 -12.60
C ASN A 127 -13.53 7.19 -13.11
N ASP A 128 -13.34 8.17 -12.22
CA ASP A 128 -12.76 9.47 -12.56
C ASP A 128 -11.31 9.31 -13.07
N LEU A 129 -10.50 8.49 -12.41
CA LEU A 129 -9.14 8.18 -12.86
C LEU A 129 -9.11 7.50 -14.23
N ILE A 130 -10.00 6.52 -14.46
CA ILE A 130 -10.08 5.82 -15.75
C ILE A 130 -10.53 6.80 -16.84
N HIS A 131 -11.56 7.59 -16.58
CA HIS A 131 -12.05 8.58 -17.54
C HIS A 131 -10.96 9.62 -17.88
N GLN A 132 -10.23 10.09 -16.87
CA GLN A 132 -9.20 11.12 -17.06
C GLN A 132 -7.95 10.59 -17.77
N PHE A 133 -7.49 9.38 -17.46
CA PHE A 133 -6.18 8.92 -17.88
C PHE A 133 -6.18 7.69 -18.80
N ALA A 134 -7.26 6.95 -18.88
CA ALA A 134 -7.36 5.69 -19.62
C ALA A 134 -8.64 5.59 -20.48
N SER A 135 -9.25 6.73 -20.87
CA SER A 135 -10.46 6.77 -21.70
C SER A 135 -10.25 6.16 -23.11
N HIS A 136 -9.01 6.07 -23.55
CA HIS A 136 -8.58 5.46 -24.81
C HIS A 136 -8.19 3.98 -24.67
N CYS A 137 -8.35 3.39 -23.47
CA CYS A 137 -8.04 2.00 -23.19
C CYS A 137 -9.31 1.21 -22.88
N ILE A 138 -9.29 -0.09 -23.16
CA ILE A 138 -10.19 -1.05 -22.53
C ILE A 138 -9.64 -1.33 -21.13
N VAL A 139 -10.46 -1.12 -20.10
CA VAL A 139 -10.04 -1.30 -18.70
C VAL A 139 -10.84 -2.41 -18.04
N GLU A 140 -10.25 -3.59 -17.94
CA GLU A 140 -10.79 -4.69 -17.16
C GLU A 140 -10.62 -4.41 -15.66
N ARG A 141 -11.63 -4.76 -14.86
CA ARG A 141 -11.59 -4.54 -13.41
C ARG A 141 -11.80 -5.87 -12.69
N LEU A 142 -10.84 -6.24 -11.85
CA LEU A 142 -10.93 -7.42 -11.00
C LEU A 142 -10.72 -7.03 -9.55
N GLY A 143 -11.74 -7.28 -8.72
CA GLY A 143 -11.71 -7.02 -7.29
C GLY A 143 -11.60 -8.31 -6.50
N SER A 144 -10.51 -8.49 -5.72
CA SER A 144 -10.33 -9.66 -4.86
C SER A 144 -9.85 -9.28 -3.46
N THR A 145 -10.56 -9.78 -2.45
CA THR A 145 -10.10 -9.78 -1.05
C THR A 145 -9.22 -11.01 -0.79
N LYS A 146 -9.46 -12.12 -1.49
CA LYS A 146 -8.67 -13.34 -1.35
C LYS A 146 -7.20 -13.17 -1.70
N LEU A 147 -6.89 -12.36 -2.73
CA LEU A 147 -5.51 -12.03 -3.08
C LEU A 147 -4.79 -11.24 -1.98
N VAL A 148 -5.53 -10.43 -1.21
CA VAL A 148 -4.98 -9.73 -0.05
C VAL A 148 -4.56 -10.73 1.03
N GLU A 149 -5.41 -11.71 1.35
CA GLU A 149 -5.10 -12.77 2.32
C GLU A 149 -3.87 -13.60 1.88
N ILE A 150 -3.79 -13.96 0.59
CA ILE A 150 -2.65 -14.69 0.03
C ILE A 150 -1.36 -13.90 0.21
N ALA A 151 -1.37 -12.58 -0.04
CA ALA A 151 -0.21 -11.73 0.15
C ALA A 151 0.18 -11.60 1.64
N GLU A 152 -0.80 -11.47 2.55
CA GLU A 152 -0.54 -11.48 4.01
C GLU A 152 0.13 -12.79 4.45
N HIS A 153 -0.34 -13.94 3.96
CA HIS A 153 0.28 -15.23 4.25
C HIS A 153 1.74 -15.30 3.76
N LYS A 154 2.01 -14.78 2.56
CA LYS A 154 3.39 -14.73 2.03
C LYS A 154 4.32 -13.90 2.93
N ILE A 155 3.87 -12.73 3.41
CA ILE A 155 4.67 -11.88 4.32
C ILE A 155 4.97 -12.62 5.63
N GLN A 156 4.02 -13.42 6.12
CA GLN A 156 4.19 -14.27 7.30
C GLN A 156 5.09 -15.50 7.08
N GLY A 157 5.71 -15.62 5.90
CA GLY A 157 6.60 -16.73 5.55
C GLY A 157 5.90 -18.01 5.09
N LYS A 158 4.58 -17.96 4.82
CA LYS A 158 3.84 -19.10 4.27
C LYS A 158 3.99 -19.16 2.74
N SER A 159 3.89 -20.35 2.16
CA SER A 159 3.86 -20.51 0.71
C SER A 159 2.59 -19.92 0.10
N VAL A 160 2.72 -19.39 -1.13
CA VAL A 160 1.57 -18.86 -1.87
C VAL A 160 0.76 -20.04 -2.44
N ASP A 161 -0.55 -20.03 -2.19
CA ASP A 161 -1.49 -20.98 -2.82
C ASP A 161 -1.73 -20.55 -4.28
N LEU A 162 -0.96 -21.13 -5.19
CA LEU A 162 -1.06 -20.85 -6.63
C LEU A 162 -2.41 -21.32 -7.24
N ILE A 163 -3.07 -22.32 -6.65
CA ILE A 163 -4.37 -22.79 -7.13
C ILE A 163 -5.43 -21.73 -6.80
N ALA A 164 -5.47 -21.27 -5.56
CA ALA A 164 -6.37 -20.19 -5.16
C ALA A 164 -6.11 -18.90 -5.95
N LEU A 165 -4.82 -18.55 -6.15
CA LEU A 165 -4.42 -17.39 -6.95
C LEU A 165 -4.93 -17.49 -8.39
N LYS A 166 -4.72 -18.63 -9.04
CA LYS A 166 -5.17 -18.89 -10.41
C LYS A 166 -6.70 -18.84 -10.55
N ASN A 167 -7.43 -19.36 -9.57
CA ASN A 167 -8.88 -19.29 -9.56
C ASN A 167 -9.40 -17.84 -9.47
N GLU A 168 -8.80 -17.01 -8.61
CA GLU A 168 -9.15 -15.59 -8.49
C GLU A 168 -8.84 -14.80 -9.78
N LEU A 169 -7.77 -15.15 -10.49
CA LEU A 169 -7.36 -14.49 -11.72
C LEU A 169 -7.98 -15.09 -13.00
N SER A 170 -8.76 -16.16 -12.87
CA SER A 170 -9.34 -16.88 -14.00
C SER A 170 -10.18 -16.01 -14.96
N PRO A 171 -10.89 -14.93 -14.52
CA PRO A 171 -11.62 -14.07 -15.46
C PRO A 171 -10.71 -13.40 -16.50
N TRP A 172 -9.42 -13.25 -16.21
CA TRP A 172 -8.44 -12.61 -17.10
C TRP A 172 -7.57 -13.60 -17.88
N ALA A 173 -7.62 -14.90 -17.56
CA ALA A 173 -6.74 -15.92 -18.13
C ALA A 173 -6.89 -16.07 -19.66
N SER A 174 -8.09 -15.83 -20.20
CA SER A 174 -8.41 -15.93 -21.63
C SER A 174 -8.32 -14.62 -22.40
N ILE A 175 -7.94 -13.52 -21.74
CA ILE A 175 -7.86 -12.20 -22.39
C ILE A 175 -6.43 -12.02 -22.93
N GLU A 176 -6.21 -12.47 -24.16
CA GLU A 176 -4.89 -12.47 -24.81
C GLU A 176 -4.29 -11.06 -24.95
N ASN A 177 -5.12 -10.05 -25.19
CA ASN A 177 -4.70 -8.66 -25.37
C ASN A 177 -4.48 -7.89 -24.07
N LEU A 178 -4.69 -8.50 -22.90
CA LEU A 178 -4.41 -7.88 -21.59
C LEU A 178 -2.88 -7.87 -21.38
N ASP A 179 -2.22 -6.79 -21.78
CA ASP A 179 -0.77 -6.69 -21.72
C ASP A 179 -0.21 -5.99 -20.50
N THR A 180 -1.04 -5.25 -19.76
CA THR A 180 -0.61 -4.41 -18.65
C THR A 180 -1.62 -4.48 -17.50
N ILE A 181 -1.13 -4.69 -16.26
CA ILE A 181 -1.95 -4.67 -15.04
C ILE A 181 -1.51 -3.53 -14.14
N CYS A 182 -2.48 -2.69 -13.74
CA CYS A 182 -2.34 -1.76 -12.63
C CYS A 182 -2.64 -2.49 -11.31
N LEU A 183 -1.64 -2.59 -10.43
CA LEU A 183 -1.74 -3.18 -9.09
C LEU A 183 -2.32 -2.13 -8.12
N GLY A 184 -3.65 -2.04 -8.06
CA GLY A 184 -4.41 -1.06 -7.29
C GLY A 184 -4.61 -1.42 -5.80
N CYS A 185 -3.82 -2.35 -5.27
CA CYS A 185 -3.74 -2.69 -3.85
C CYS A 185 -2.28 -2.86 -3.47
N THR A 186 -1.87 -2.34 -2.33
CA THR A 186 -0.49 -2.39 -1.82
C THR A 186 0.03 -3.80 -1.55
N HIS A 187 -0.86 -4.77 -1.37
CA HIS A 187 -0.51 -6.18 -1.21
C HIS A 187 -0.04 -6.84 -2.51
N PHE A 188 -0.58 -6.43 -3.65
CA PHE A 188 -0.38 -7.16 -4.91
C PHE A 188 1.03 -7.07 -5.48
N PRO A 189 1.81 -5.98 -5.30
CA PRO A 189 3.23 -5.98 -5.65
C PRO A 189 4.06 -7.03 -4.91
N LEU A 190 3.59 -7.53 -3.77
CA LEU A 190 4.26 -8.55 -2.96
C LEU A 190 4.10 -9.96 -3.52
N ILE A 191 3.06 -10.19 -4.34
CA ILE A 191 2.76 -11.46 -5.03
C ILE A 191 2.80 -11.29 -6.55
N LYS A 192 3.50 -10.27 -7.04
CA LYS A 192 3.58 -9.97 -8.48
C LYS A 192 4.10 -11.14 -9.30
N ASP A 193 5.14 -11.81 -8.82
CA ASP A 193 5.76 -12.90 -9.56
C ASP A 193 4.81 -14.10 -9.70
N GLU A 194 4.02 -14.38 -8.67
CA GLU A 194 3.00 -15.43 -8.72
C GLU A 194 1.81 -15.03 -9.61
N ILE A 195 1.42 -13.74 -9.62
CA ILE A 195 0.42 -13.23 -10.58
C ILE A 195 0.92 -13.40 -12.01
N GLN A 196 2.21 -13.11 -12.27
CA GLN A 196 2.83 -13.29 -13.59
C GLN A 196 2.80 -14.75 -14.04
N ILE A 197 3.00 -15.70 -13.14
CA ILE A 197 2.89 -17.15 -13.45
C ILE A 197 1.46 -17.51 -13.87
N CYS A 198 0.45 -16.90 -13.24
CA CYS A 198 -0.96 -17.16 -13.55
C CYS A 198 -1.45 -16.46 -14.82
N LEU A 199 -0.83 -15.33 -15.19
CA LEU A 199 -1.20 -14.49 -16.34
C LEU A 199 0.03 -14.23 -17.21
N PRO A 200 0.54 -15.25 -17.94
CA PRO A 200 1.79 -15.14 -18.71
C PRO A 200 1.71 -14.15 -19.88
N GLN A 201 0.51 -13.82 -20.36
CA GLN A 201 0.29 -12.84 -21.42
C GLN A 201 0.57 -11.39 -20.98
N VAL A 202 0.51 -11.12 -19.67
CA VAL A 202 0.74 -9.78 -19.11
C VAL A 202 2.23 -9.46 -19.14
N LYS A 203 2.60 -8.35 -19.78
CA LYS A 203 4.00 -7.91 -19.94
C LYS A 203 4.40 -6.87 -18.89
N ASN A 204 3.46 -6.04 -18.45
CA ASN A 204 3.73 -4.93 -17.57
C ASN A 204 2.87 -4.98 -16.31
N PHE A 205 3.49 -4.74 -15.16
CA PHE A 205 2.82 -4.54 -13.88
C PHE A 205 3.19 -3.17 -13.34
N MET A 206 2.17 -2.33 -13.15
CA MET A 206 2.34 -0.97 -12.66
C MET A 206 1.84 -0.86 -11.24
N ASP A 207 2.72 -0.49 -10.33
CA ASP A 207 2.38 -0.15 -8.94
C ASP A 207 2.81 1.29 -8.61
N PRO A 208 2.19 1.95 -7.63
CA PRO A 208 2.48 3.35 -7.31
C PRO A 208 3.69 3.53 -6.40
N GLY A 209 4.30 2.47 -5.87
CA GLY A 209 5.29 2.53 -4.78
C GLY A 209 6.44 3.48 -5.04
N PHE A 210 7.08 3.40 -6.22
CA PHE A 210 8.20 4.27 -6.57
C PHE A 210 7.78 5.75 -6.71
N ALA A 211 6.60 6.02 -7.29
CA ALA A 211 6.10 7.38 -7.44
C ALA A 211 5.78 8.01 -6.07
N ILE A 212 5.22 7.22 -5.16
CA ILE A 212 4.95 7.63 -3.77
C ILE A 212 6.26 7.93 -3.04
N ALA A 213 7.26 7.05 -3.18
CA ALA A 213 8.58 7.24 -2.56
C ALA A 213 9.27 8.51 -3.07
N LYS A 214 9.22 8.79 -4.38
CA LYS A 214 9.73 10.05 -4.96
C LYS A 214 8.97 11.27 -4.45
N ARG A 215 7.65 11.18 -4.34
CA ARG A 215 6.85 12.30 -3.80
C ARG A 215 7.20 12.57 -2.34
N LEU A 216 7.36 11.51 -1.54
CA LEU A 216 7.80 11.62 -0.15
C LEU A 216 9.17 12.31 -0.07
N GLN A 217 10.16 11.82 -0.84
CA GLN A 217 11.51 12.42 -0.89
C GLN A 217 11.45 13.92 -1.20
N PHE A 218 10.76 14.29 -2.26
CA PHE A 218 10.59 15.69 -2.65
C PHE A 218 9.98 16.58 -1.54
N LEU A 219 9.05 16.04 -0.75
CA LEU A 219 8.44 16.77 0.35
C LEU A 219 9.38 16.88 1.55
N LEU A 220 10.10 15.81 1.88
CA LEU A 220 11.09 15.83 2.95
C LEU A 220 12.27 16.75 2.65
N ASP A 221 12.71 16.83 1.39
CA ASP A 221 13.79 17.71 0.99
C ASP A 221 13.46 19.21 1.14
N LYS A 222 12.16 19.53 1.22
CA LYS A 222 11.68 20.92 1.46
C LYS A 222 11.49 21.27 2.92
N LEU A 223 11.65 20.33 3.84
CA LEU A 223 11.50 20.61 5.27
C LEU A 223 12.74 21.32 5.79
N GLU A 224 12.54 22.52 6.35
CA GLU A 224 13.61 23.32 6.98
C GLU A 224 13.99 22.76 8.36
N VAL A 225 12.99 22.27 9.09
CA VAL A 225 13.17 21.69 10.43
C VAL A 225 12.67 20.26 10.41
N ARG A 226 13.44 19.34 11.00
CA ARG A 226 13.11 17.93 11.12
C ARG A 226 13.15 17.51 12.57
N SER A 227 12.42 16.45 12.89
CA SER A 227 12.51 15.79 14.19
C SER A 227 13.97 15.39 14.46
N GLN A 228 14.49 15.76 15.63
CA GLN A 228 15.86 15.40 16.05
C GLN A 228 15.90 14.11 16.89
N SER A 229 14.77 13.42 17.03
CA SER A 229 14.72 12.20 17.84
C SER A 229 15.33 11.02 17.07
N GLU A 230 16.30 10.38 17.66
CA GLU A 230 16.78 9.07 17.19
C GLU A 230 15.71 8.01 17.52
N VAL A 231 15.01 7.54 16.49
CA VAL A 231 13.98 6.54 16.62
C VAL A 231 14.47 5.25 15.96
N LYS A 232 14.20 4.11 16.58
CA LYS A 232 14.44 2.82 15.93
C LYS A 232 13.33 2.55 14.91
N ASN A 233 13.67 1.87 13.82
CA ASN A 233 12.66 1.37 12.91
C ASN A 233 11.76 0.35 13.63
N GLN A 234 10.49 0.64 13.74
CA GLN A 234 9.57 -0.15 14.57
C GLN A 234 8.24 -0.36 13.88
N VAL A 235 7.62 -1.50 14.16
CA VAL A 235 6.28 -1.83 13.68
C VAL A 235 5.28 -1.72 14.82
N PHE A 236 4.12 -1.13 14.53
CA PHE A 236 2.97 -1.06 15.41
C PHE A 236 1.80 -1.84 14.82
N CYS A 237 1.04 -2.50 15.68
CA CYS A 237 -0.24 -3.11 15.34
C CYS A 237 -1.30 -2.69 16.36
N THR A 238 -2.58 -2.82 16.02
CA THR A 238 -3.68 -2.38 16.88
C THR A 238 -4.32 -3.51 17.68
N GLN A 239 -3.95 -4.75 17.38
CA GLN A 239 -4.36 -5.95 18.09
C GLN A 239 -3.20 -6.94 18.11
N ASP A 240 -3.14 -7.80 19.11
CA ASP A 240 -2.16 -8.88 19.17
C ASP A 240 -2.18 -9.72 17.92
N VAL A 241 -0.98 -10.12 17.45
CA VAL A 241 -0.78 -10.94 16.27
C VAL A 241 -0.49 -12.38 16.66
N GLU A 242 -1.12 -13.31 15.99
CA GLU A 242 -0.77 -14.73 16.10
C GLU A 242 0.67 -14.93 15.59
N ASN A 243 1.41 -15.84 16.26
CA ASN A 243 2.81 -16.15 15.88
C ASN A 243 3.71 -14.90 15.80
N LYS A 244 3.56 -13.98 16.78
CA LYS A 244 4.31 -12.71 16.84
C LYS A 244 5.80 -12.89 16.54
N HIS A 245 6.45 -13.88 17.15
CA HIS A 245 7.87 -14.13 16.97
C HIS A 245 8.25 -14.43 15.50
N GLN A 246 7.46 -15.25 14.81
CA GLN A 246 7.68 -15.55 13.40
C GLN A 246 7.51 -14.32 12.51
N LEU A 247 6.50 -13.49 12.81
CA LEU A 247 6.27 -12.24 12.10
C LEU A 247 7.40 -11.23 12.36
N GLU A 248 7.91 -11.14 13.60
CA GLU A 248 9.06 -10.29 13.92
C GLU A 248 10.31 -10.71 13.15
N GLN A 249 10.57 -12.02 13.01
CA GLN A 249 11.67 -12.54 12.17
C GLN A 249 11.49 -12.14 10.70
N ALA A 250 10.29 -12.24 10.18
CA ALA A 250 10.00 -11.80 8.82
C ALA A 250 10.21 -10.28 8.65
N LEU A 251 9.74 -9.48 9.60
CA LEU A 251 9.87 -8.01 9.57
C LEU A 251 11.31 -7.54 9.80
N ALA A 252 12.15 -8.32 10.49
CA ALA A 252 13.57 -8.03 10.61
C ALA A 252 14.27 -8.01 9.25
N LEU A 253 13.83 -8.82 8.26
CA LEU A 253 14.33 -8.78 6.89
C LEU A 253 13.99 -7.46 6.16
N TRP A 254 12.98 -6.74 6.65
CA TRP A 254 12.60 -5.40 6.17
C TRP A 254 13.31 -4.29 6.92
N GLY A 255 14.08 -4.61 7.97
CA GLY A 255 14.85 -3.68 8.77
C GLY A 255 14.07 -3.06 9.94
N PHE A 256 13.11 -3.79 10.49
CA PHE A 256 12.37 -3.40 11.70
C PHE A 256 12.82 -4.20 12.93
N ASP A 257 12.84 -3.55 14.09
CA ASP A 257 13.38 -4.12 15.35
C ASP A 257 12.34 -4.88 16.20
N GLY A 258 11.07 -4.92 15.78
CA GLY A 258 10.02 -5.65 16.50
C GLY A 258 8.62 -5.06 16.30
N ILE A 259 7.63 -5.66 16.96
CA ILE A 259 6.22 -5.29 16.89
C ILE A 259 5.72 -4.86 18.27
N THR A 260 5.08 -3.69 18.33
CA THR A 260 4.43 -3.15 19.53
C THR A 260 2.94 -3.01 19.27
N VAL A 261 2.12 -3.49 20.23
CA VAL A 261 0.66 -3.26 20.19
C VAL A 261 0.38 -1.85 20.72
N LEU A 262 -0.31 -1.05 19.92
CA LEU A 262 -0.79 0.28 20.32
C LEU A 262 -1.96 0.12 21.31
N LYS A 263 -1.69 0.41 22.58
CA LYS A 263 -2.72 0.43 23.63
C LYS A 263 -3.49 1.73 23.65
#